data_451b7fa64b9df72824e95c7df02fb39f
#
_entry.id   451b7fa64b9df72824e95c7df02fb39f
#
_cell.length_a   1.000
_cell.length_b   1.000
_cell.length_c   1.000
_cell.angle_alpha   90.00
_cell.angle_beta   90.00
_cell.angle_gamma   90.00
#
_symmetry.space_group_name_H-M   'P 1'
#
loop_
_entity.id
_entity.type
_entity.pdbx_description
1 polymer ?
#
loop_
_entity_poly.entity_id
_entity_poly.type
_entity_poly.pdbx_seq_one_letter_code
_entity_poly.pdbx_strand_id
1 'polypeptide(L)'
;MDKIPSRKHGDFSSVESEVIKMENVSDFWKEKIVLIQRQNLLLGKPVENILEAQKKIACLEQKFPACRFETEKTENSLSVLVNVSSYFQVRLFIQKQTKLSFFEKSSSGFEKIADAKLPSEPFSQLEHFIQHFPEYEVEFSRLSEKCALQDKKMKIAGEFLKAILGKKYSSGKTIFSVQIEKESFKVMLKTQNLEKCFFISPEEIPDLEFKLQDD
;
A
#
# COMPACT_ATOMS: atom_id res chain seq x y z
N MET A 1 16.05 60.95 14.86
CA MET A 1 16.64 59.83 14.09
C MET A 1 16.17 58.55 14.72
N ASP A 2 14.98 58.13 14.33
CA ASP A 2 14.32 56.96 14.92
C ASP A 2 14.61 55.71 14.09
N LYS A 3 15.19 54.70 14.75
CA LYS A 3 15.51 53.42 14.14
C LYS A 3 14.23 52.58 14.02
N ILE A 4 13.82 52.31 12.80
CA ILE A 4 12.75 51.33 12.46
C ILE A 4 13.26 49.92 12.77
N PRO A 5 12.54 49.11 13.56
CA PRO A 5 12.94 47.73 13.79
C PRO A 5 12.56 46.88 12.53
N SER A 6 13.58 46.21 12.00
CA SER A 6 13.44 45.25 10.92
C SER A 6 12.56 44.08 11.38
N ARG A 7 11.46 43.86 10.66
CA ARG A 7 10.62 42.65 10.77
C ARG A 7 11.44 41.44 10.34
N LYS A 8 11.68 40.54 11.28
CA LYS A 8 12.14 39.18 10.97
C LYS A 8 11.09 38.50 10.11
N HIS A 9 11.46 38.14 8.87
CA HIS A 9 10.73 37.19 8.07
C HIS A 9 10.70 35.87 8.84
N GLY A 10 9.51 35.43 9.22
CA GLY A 10 9.30 34.10 9.73
C GLY A 10 9.64 33.10 8.64
N ASP A 11 10.61 32.26 8.92
CA ASP A 11 10.87 31.03 8.19
C ASP A 11 9.59 30.20 8.19
N PHE A 12 8.91 30.21 7.07
CA PHE A 12 8.03 29.12 6.70
C PHE A 12 8.95 27.94 6.39
N SER A 13 9.38 27.25 7.44
CA SER A 13 9.95 25.93 7.29
C SER A 13 8.94 25.09 6.52
N SER A 14 9.33 24.74 5.32
CA SER A 14 8.72 23.73 4.48
C SER A 14 8.19 22.61 5.36
N VAL A 15 6.89 22.40 5.33
CA VAL A 15 6.30 21.12 5.69
C VAL A 15 6.92 20.17 4.67
N GLU A 16 8.01 19.54 5.04
CA GLU A 16 8.52 18.36 4.37
C GLU A 16 7.35 17.39 4.42
N SER A 17 6.64 17.27 3.30
CA SER A 17 5.78 16.14 3.06
C SER A 17 6.70 14.93 3.21
N GLU A 18 6.58 14.23 4.34
CA GLU A 18 7.13 12.89 4.46
C GLU A 18 6.54 12.09 3.29
N VAL A 19 7.34 11.99 2.24
CA VAL A 19 7.11 11.06 1.16
C VAL A 19 7.32 9.69 1.82
N ILE A 20 6.23 9.13 2.35
CA ILE A 20 6.23 7.77 2.83
C ILE A 20 6.64 6.94 1.62
N LYS A 21 7.87 6.44 1.62
CA LYS A 21 8.35 5.51 0.61
C LYS A 21 7.48 4.26 0.74
N MET A 22 6.51 4.13 -0.14
CA MET A 22 5.76 2.89 -0.26
C MET A 22 6.73 1.81 -0.74
N GLU A 23 7.23 1.03 0.19
CA GLU A 23 8.19 -0.03 -0.10
C GLU A 23 7.53 -1.24 -0.76
N ASN A 24 6.18 -1.33 -0.71
CA ASN A 24 5.48 -2.50 -1.22
C ASN A 24 4.01 -2.19 -1.60
N VAL A 25 3.55 -2.74 -2.72
CA VAL A 25 2.13 -2.66 -3.15
C VAL A 25 1.18 -3.19 -2.08
N SER A 26 1.61 -4.22 -1.32
CA SER A 26 0.82 -4.82 -0.23
C SER A 26 0.50 -3.87 0.91
N ASP A 27 1.24 -2.78 1.10
CA ASP A 27 1.03 -1.84 2.18
C ASP A 27 0.21 -0.61 1.77
N PHE A 28 -0.02 -0.42 0.47
CA PHE A 28 -0.77 0.71 -0.07
C PHE A 28 -2.13 0.91 0.62
N TRP A 29 -2.95 -0.11 0.67
CA TRP A 29 -4.27 -0.03 1.27
C TRP A 29 -4.22 0.23 2.77
N LYS A 30 -3.27 -0.37 3.48
CA LYS A 30 -3.07 -0.12 4.92
C LYS A 30 -2.75 1.35 5.19
N GLU A 31 -1.88 1.95 4.37
CA GLU A 31 -1.52 3.37 4.48
C GLU A 31 -2.70 4.29 4.21
N LYS A 32 -3.50 4.02 3.15
CA LYS A 32 -4.71 4.80 2.86
C LYS A 32 -5.73 4.70 3.99
N ILE A 33 -5.91 3.53 4.59
CA ILE A 33 -6.80 3.32 5.73
C ILE A 33 -6.31 4.12 6.94
N VAL A 34 -5.01 4.11 7.24
CA VAL A 34 -4.42 4.90 8.33
C VAL A 34 -4.58 6.40 8.10
N LEU A 35 -4.39 6.86 6.85
CA LEU A 35 -4.56 8.26 6.48
C LEU A 35 -6.01 8.73 6.74
N ILE A 36 -6.99 7.95 6.32
CA ILE A 36 -8.41 8.24 6.55
C ILE A 36 -8.73 8.30 8.04
N GLN A 37 -8.17 7.41 8.84
CA GLN A 37 -8.33 7.43 10.30
C GLN A 37 -7.81 8.74 10.89
N ARG A 38 -6.63 9.20 10.49
CA ARG A 38 -6.02 10.44 10.99
C ARG A 38 -6.83 11.68 10.59
N GLN A 39 -7.34 11.74 9.37
CA GLN A 39 -8.11 12.89 8.87
C GLN A 39 -9.48 13.02 9.54
N ASN A 40 -10.11 11.92 9.94
CA ASN A 40 -11.47 11.89 10.46
C ASN A 40 -11.59 11.79 11.99
N LEU A 41 -10.47 11.82 12.72
CA LEU A 41 -10.47 11.78 14.19
C LEU A 41 -11.24 12.94 14.86
N LEU A 42 -11.50 14.03 14.13
CA LEU A 42 -12.07 15.26 14.67
C LEU A 42 -13.53 15.52 14.25
N LEU A 43 -14.15 14.70 13.41
CA LEU A 43 -15.35 15.10 12.66
C LEU A 43 -16.67 14.47 13.08
N GLY A 44 -16.75 13.66 14.14
CA GLY A 44 -18.00 12.98 14.34
C GLY A 44 -18.45 12.72 15.77
N LYS A 45 -19.76 12.64 15.96
CA LYS A 45 -20.39 12.14 17.17
C LYS A 45 -20.54 10.61 17.09
N PRO A 46 -20.35 9.88 18.18
CA PRO A 46 -20.61 8.44 18.21
C PRO A 46 -22.09 8.16 17.85
N VAL A 47 -22.32 7.03 17.20
CA VAL A 47 -23.68 6.57 16.92
C VAL A 47 -24.29 6.04 18.21
N GLU A 48 -25.37 6.67 18.65
CA GLU A 48 -25.98 6.35 19.96
C GLU A 48 -26.83 5.07 19.92
N ASN A 49 -27.38 4.71 18.75
CA ASN A 49 -28.23 3.52 18.65
C ASN A 49 -28.30 2.94 17.22
N ILE A 50 -28.78 1.69 17.15
CA ILE A 50 -28.89 0.94 15.90
C ILE A 50 -29.85 1.62 14.88
N LEU A 51 -30.90 2.29 15.35
CA LEU A 51 -31.86 2.95 14.46
C LEU A 51 -31.24 4.15 13.73
N GLU A 52 -30.43 4.93 14.44
CA GLU A 52 -29.67 6.03 13.86
C GLU A 52 -28.66 5.49 12.83
N ALA A 53 -27.97 4.40 13.17
CA ALA A 53 -27.06 3.73 12.25
C ALA A 53 -27.76 3.29 10.96
N GLN A 54 -28.96 2.70 11.06
CA GLN A 54 -29.73 2.29 9.89
C GLN A 54 -30.11 3.48 8.99
N LYS A 55 -30.48 4.61 9.56
CA LYS A 55 -30.77 5.84 8.79
C LYS A 55 -29.52 6.33 8.06
N LYS A 56 -28.36 6.35 8.72
CA LYS A 56 -27.10 6.75 8.08
C LYS A 56 -26.71 5.80 6.95
N ILE A 57 -26.92 4.48 7.11
CA ILE A 57 -26.69 3.50 6.04
C ILE A 57 -27.59 3.78 4.83
N ALA A 58 -28.89 3.98 5.04
CA ALA A 58 -29.82 4.29 3.95
C ALA A 58 -29.41 5.57 3.19
N CYS A 59 -28.88 6.59 3.89
CA CYS A 59 -28.31 7.76 3.25
C CYS A 59 -27.07 7.44 2.41
N LEU A 60 -26.18 6.57 2.91
CA LEU A 60 -25.00 6.15 2.16
C LEU A 60 -25.36 5.33 0.92
N GLU A 61 -26.34 4.42 1.01
CA GLU A 61 -26.86 3.66 -0.13
C GLU A 61 -27.38 4.58 -1.24
N GLN A 62 -28.13 5.62 -0.86
CA GLN A 62 -28.60 6.63 -1.82
C GLN A 62 -27.48 7.46 -2.42
N LYS A 63 -26.46 7.80 -1.62
CA LYS A 63 -25.32 8.60 -2.07
C LYS A 63 -24.38 7.83 -2.98
N PHE A 64 -24.24 6.52 -2.76
CA PHE A 64 -23.29 5.64 -3.48
C PHE A 64 -24.00 4.46 -4.15
N PRO A 65 -24.82 4.70 -5.18
CA PRO A 65 -25.64 3.66 -5.82
C PRO A 65 -24.80 2.60 -6.56
N ALA A 66 -23.52 2.87 -6.83
CA ALA A 66 -22.60 1.91 -7.42
C ALA A 66 -22.08 0.87 -6.41
N CYS A 67 -22.20 1.14 -5.12
CA CYS A 67 -21.83 0.21 -4.07
C CYS A 67 -23.03 -0.66 -3.68
N ARG A 68 -22.75 -1.92 -3.37
CA ARG A 68 -23.77 -2.84 -2.85
C ARG A 68 -23.63 -2.94 -1.34
N PHE A 69 -24.71 -2.63 -0.61
CA PHE A 69 -24.77 -2.74 0.84
C PHE A 69 -25.57 -3.98 1.22
N GLU A 70 -25.03 -4.79 2.11
CA GLU A 70 -25.66 -5.97 2.68
C GLU A 70 -25.72 -5.80 4.19
N THR A 71 -26.93 -5.75 4.75
CA THR A 71 -27.15 -5.42 6.17
C THR A 71 -27.69 -6.63 6.92
N GLU A 72 -27.00 -7.02 7.98
CA GLU A 72 -27.44 -8.02 8.94
C GLU A 72 -27.68 -7.38 10.30
N LYS A 73 -28.89 -7.58 10.87
CA LYS A 73 -29.28 -7.00 12.15
C LYS A 73 -29.61 -8.09 13.16
N THR A 74 -29.11 -7.93 14.37
CA THR A 74 -29.56 -8.65 15.57
C THR A 74 -30.15 -7.67 16.58
N GLU A 75 -30.64 -8.17 17.72
CA GLU A 75 -31.17 -7.30 18.78
C GLU A 75 -30.15 -6.26 19.28
N ASN A 76 -28.86 -6.63 19.35
CA ASN A 76 -27.80 -5.84 19.97
C ASN A 76 -26.67 -5.46 19.02
N SER A 77 -26.76 -5.78 17.73
CA SER A 77 -25.71 -5.48 16.77
C SER A 77 -26.24 -5.22 15.37
N LEU A 78 -25.48 -4.46 14.60
CA LEU A 78 -25.70 -4.19 13.20
C LEU A 78 -24.38 -4.43 12.45
N SER A 79 -24.41 -5.32 11.48
CA SER A 79 -23.29 -5.56 10.55
C SER A 79 -23.68 -5.09 9.17
N VAL A 80 -22.84 -4.29 8.54
CA VAL A 80 -23.02 -3.80 7.17
C VAL A 80 -21.81 -4.16 6.37
N LEU A 81 -22.00 -4.97 5.33
CA LEU A 81 -20.97 -5.26 4.35
C LEU A 81 -21.20 -4.37 3.13
N VAL A 82 -20.20 -3.59 2.77
CA VAL A 82 -20.21 -2.71 1.61
C VAL A 82 -19.25 -3.26 0.56
N ASN A 83 -19.79 -3.70 -0.57
CA ASN A 83 -18.99 -4.06 -1.73
C ASN A 83 -18.66 -2.77 -2.49
N VAL A 84 -17.44 -2.25 -2.29
CA VAL A 84 -16.99 -1.00 -2.92
C VAL A 84 -16.59 -1.26 -4.37
N SER A 85 -16.00 -2.43 -4.63
CA SER A 85 -15.69 -2.93 -5.98
C SER A 85 -15.79 -4.47 -6.04
N SER A 86 -15.48 -5.04 -7.20
CA SER A 86 -15.46 -6.51 -7.37
C SER A 86 -14.35 -7.22 -6.56
N TYR A 87 -13.38 -6.46 -6.04
CA TYR A 87 -12.22 -6.98 -5.31
C TYR A 87 -12.00 -6.31 -3.95
N PHE A 88 -12.84 -5.33 -3.56
CA PHE A 88 -12.69 -4.63 -2.29
C PHE A 88 -13.99 -4.52 -1.52
N GLN A 89 -13.95 -4.91 -0.25
CA GLN A 89 -15.09 -4.86 0.67
C GLN A 89 -14.73 -4.13 1.96
N VAL A 90 -15.71 -3.44 2.52
CA VAL A 90 -15.62 -2.82 3.85
C VAL A 90 -16.75 -3.34 4.71
N ARG A 91 -16.43 -3.84 5.90
CA ARG A 91 -17.44 -4.27 6.87
C ARG A 91 -17.47 -3.31 8.05
N LEU A 92 -18.62 -2.68 8.25
CA LEU A 92 -18.93 -1.90 9.43
C LEU A 92 -19.68 -2.78 10.42
N PHE A 93 -19.16 -2.93 11.62
CA PHE A 93 -19.80 -3.67 12.70
C PHE A 93 -20.06 -2.72 13.87
N ILE A 94 -21.34 -2.63 14.28
CA ILE A 94 -21.82 -1.74 15.34
C ILE A 94 -22.38 -2.59 16.47
N GLN A 95 -21.75 -2.46 17.62
CA GLN A 95 -22.17 -3.06 18.89
C GLN A 95 -21.74 -2.10 20.01
N LYS A 96 -21.39 -2.58 21.19
CA LYS A 96 -20.76 -1.77 22.25
C LYS A 96 -19.50 -1.04 21.78
N GLN A 97 -18.78 -1.62 20.84
CA GLN A 97 -17.64 -1.02 20.16
C GLN A 97 -17.89 -1.10 18.67
N THR A 98 -17.74 0.03 17.99
CA THR A 98 -17.83 0.08 16.53
C THR A 98 -16.49 -0.29 15.91
N LYS A 99 -16.55 -1.11 14.87
CA LYS A 99 -15.37 -1.60 14.15
C LYS A 99 -15.58 -1.48 12.65
N LEU A 100 -14.60 -0.96 11.96
CA LEU A 100 -14.54 -0.94 10.50
C LEU A 100 -13.41 -1.85 10.05
N SER A 101 -13.71 -2.85 9.23
CA SER A 101 -12.75 -3.81 8.71
C SER A 101 -12.72 -3.73 7.20
N PHE A 102 -11.52 -3.80 6.63
CA PHE A 102 -11.25 -3.70 5.20
C PHE A 102 -10.75 -5.03 4.67
N PHE A 103 -11.26 -5.44 3.51
CA PHE A 103 -10.96 -6.72 2.89
C PHE A 103 -10.63 -6.53 1.42
N GLU A 104 -9.60 -7.23 0.96
CA GLU A 104 -9.20 -7.31 -0.44
C GLU A 104 -9.37 -8.75 -0.94
N LYS A 105 -9.72 -8.91 -2.21
CA LYS A 105 -9.90 -10.21 -2.82
C LYS A 105 -8.55 -10.82 -3.16
N SER A 106 -8.29 -12.00 -2.62
CA SER A 106 -7.16 -12.86 -2.97
C SER A 106 -7.63 -14.05 -3.81
N SER A 107 -6.71 -14.94 -4.14
CA SER A 107 -7.04 -16.22 -4.81
C SER A 107 -7.93 -17.15 -3.97
N SER A 108 -7.87 -17.01 -2.63
CA SER A 108 -8.64 -17.81 -1.66
C SER A 108 -9.98 -17.16 -1.27
N GLY A 109 -10.27 -15.94 -1.72
CA GLY A 109 -11.45 -15.17 -1.36
C GLY A 109 -11.11 -13.78 -0.81
N PHE A 110 -12.00 -13.21 0.01
CA PHE A 110 -11.73 -11.92 0.64
C PHE A 110 -10.91 -12.07 1.91
N GLU A 111 -9.73 -11.47 1.93
CA GLU A 111 -8.81 -11.48 3.06
C GLU A 111 -8.80 -10.11 3.76
N LYS A 112 -8.75 -10.14 5.08
CA LYS A 112 -8.75 -8.91 5.87
C LYS A 112 -7.38 -8.24 5.81
N ILE A 113 -7.37 -6.97 5.34
CA ILE A 113 -6.18 -6.14 5.24
C ILE A 113 -5.92 -5.42 6.57
N ALA A 114 -6.96 -4.78 7.11
CA ALA A 114 -6.84 -3.95 8.30
C ALA A 114 -8.16 -3.84 9.05
N ASP A 115 -8.05 -3.47 10.33
CA ASP A 115 -9.15 -3.03 11.17
C ASP A 115 -8.93 -1.57 11.56
N ALA A 116 -9.94 -0.73 11.37
CA ALA A 116 -9.96 0.59 11.97
C ALA A 116 -10.71 0.54 13.30
N LYS A 117 -10.00 0.76 14.40
CA LYS A 117 -10.62 1.00 15.71
C LYS A 117 -11.03 2.47 15.76
N LEU A 118 -12.31 2.74 15.83
CA LEU A 118 -12.85 4.08 15.74
C LEU A 118 -13.40 4.54 17.07
N PRO A 119 -12.89 5.65 17.62
CA PRO A 119 -13.48 6.21 18.84
C PRO A 119 -14.79 6.96 18.57
N SER A 120 -15.06 7.52 17.39
CA SER A 120 -16.15 8.48 17.29
C SER A 120 -17.07 8.46 16.07
N GLU A 121 -16.65 8.24 14.83
CA GLU A 121 -17.61 8.33 13.70
C GLU A 121 -17.29 7.41 12.53
N PRO A 122 -17.77 6.16 12.58
CA PRO A 122 -17.47 5.16 11.56
C PRO A 122 -18.07 5.47 10.19
N PHE A 123 -19.20 6.21 10.16
CA PHE A 123 -19.91 6.52 8.93
C PHE A 123 -19.18 7.56 8.08
N SER A 124 -18.63 8.61 8.71
CA SER A 124 -17.83 9.61 8.00
C SER A 124 -16.58 8.99 7.40
N GLN A 125 -15.96 8.03 8.07
CA GLN A 125 -14.79 7.34 7.54
C GLN A 125 -15.17 6.39 6.41
N LEU A 126 -16.25 5.64 6.55
CA LEU A 126 -16.78 4.79 5.49
C LEU A 126 -17.16 5.63 4.27
N GLU A 127 -17.87 6.74 4.47
CA GLU A 127 -18.25 7.67 3.43
C GLU A 127 -17.04 8.24 2.70
N HIS A 128 -16.06 8.75 3.45
CA HIS A 128 -14.83 9.29 2.89
C HIS A 128 -14.08 8.23 2.09
N PHE A 129 -13.95 7.01 2.63
CA PHE A 129 -13.30 5.91 1.93
C PHE A 129 -13.98 5.59 0.61
N ILE A 130 -15.30 5.41 0.61
CA ILE A 130 -16.06 5.11 -0.62
C ILE A 130 -15.93 6.25 -1.64
N GLN A 131 -16.00 7.49 -1.19
CA GLN A 131 -15.90 8.66 -2.05
C GLN A 131 -14.55 8.78 -2.77
N HIS A 132 -13.45 8.48 -2.07
CA HIS A 132 -12.09 8.57 -2.61
C HIS A 132 -11.56 7.23 -3.17
N PHE A 133 -12.32 6.15 -3.05
CA PHE A 133 -11.90 4.84 -3.54
C PHE A 133 -11.50 4.84 -5.03
N PRO A 134 -12.22 5.50 -5.95
CA PRO A 134 -11.81 5.53 -7.36
C PRO A 134 -10.44 6.19 -7.58
N GLU A 135 -10.10 7.21 -6.79
CA GLU A 135 -8.78 7.88 -6.85
C GLU A 135 -7.68 6.93 -6.33
N TYR A 136 -7.94 6.27 -5.21
CA TYR A 136 -7.03 5.27 -4.65
C TYR A 136 -6.83 4.07 -5.60
N GLU A 137 -7.88 3.64 -6.28
CA GLU A 137 -7.82 2.55 -7.26
C GLU A 137 -6.89 2.89 -8.44
N VAL A 138 -6.99 4.11 -8.97
CA VAL A 138 -6.09 4.60 -10.04
C VAL A 138 -4.63 4.67 -9.55
N GLU A 139 -4.42 5.18 -8.34
CA GLU A 139 -3.08 5.26 -7.74
C GLU A 139 -2.48 3.87 -7.49
N PHE A 140 -3.29 2.94 -6.97
CA PHE A 140 -2.91 1.53 -6.77
C PHE A 140 -2.52 0.85 -8.07
N SER A 141 -3.31 1.03 -9.13
CA SER A 141 -3.03 0.46 -10.45
C SER A 141 -1.70 0.95 -11.00
N ARG A 142 -1.45 2.26 -10.93
CA ARG A 142 -0.17 2.85 -11.36
C ARG A 142 1.02 2.31 -10.57
N LEU A 143 0.86 2.16 -9.26
CA LEU A 143 1.91 1.60 -8.40
C LEU A 143 2.18 0.14 -8.76
N SER A 144 1.11 -0.65 -8.93
CA SER A 144 1.21 -2.07 -9.31
C SER A 144 1.91 -2.26 -10.65
N GLU A 145 1.58 -1.45 -11.67
CA GLU A 145 2.25 -1.47 -12.97
C GLU A 145 3.74 -1.11 -12.85
N LYS A 146 4.05 -0.08 -12.05
CA LYS A 146 5.44 0.32 -11.81
C LYS A 146 6.24 -0.79 -11.12
N CYS A 147 5.67 -1.42 -10.09
CA CYS A 147 6.32 -2.53 -9.40
C CYS A 147 6.51 -3.74 -10.33
N ALA A 148 5.49 -4.11 -11.11
CA ALA A 148 5.58 -5.21 -12.06
C ALA A 148 6.67 -4.97 -13.13
N LEU A 149 6.78 -3.73 -13.63
CA LEU A 149 7.85 -3.36 -14.55
C LEU A 149 9.24 -3.45 -13.90
N GLN A 150 9.37 -2.99 -12.65
CA GLN A 150 10.62 -3.09 -11.90
C GLN A 150 11.00 -4.54 -11.64
N ASP A 151 10.05 -5.39 -11.25
CA ASP A 151 10.28 -6.83 -11.05
C ASP A 151 10.73 -7.51 -12.35
N LYS A 152 10.10 -7.17 -13.48
CA LYS A 152 10.52 -7.66 -14.80
C LYS A 152 11.96 -7.26 -15.10
N LYS A 153 12.32 -5.99 -14.93
CA LYS A 153 13.69 -5.49 -15.13
C LYS A 153 14.70 -6.20 -14.24
N MET A 154 14.37 -6.37 -12.95
CA MET A 154 15.23 -7.09 -12.00
C MET A 154 15.44 -8.55 -12.42
N LYS A 155 14.39 -9.22 -12.91
CA LYS A 155 14.51 -10.59 -13.39
C LYS A 155 15.45 -10.71 -14.60
N ILE A 156 15.27 -9.84 -15.60
CA ILE A 156 16.15 -9.80 -16.79
C ILE A 156 17.60 -9.51 -16.39
N ALA A 157 17.81 -8.50 -15.54
CA ALA A 157 19.12 -8.15 -15.04
C ALA A 157 19.79 -9.30 -14.29
N GLY A 158 19.04 -10.04 -13.46
CA GLY A 158 19.52 -11.21 -12.74
C GLY A 158 19.91 -12.37 -13.65
N GLU A 159 19.16 -12.63 -14.72
CA GLU A 159 19.47 -13.65 -15.72
C GLU A 159 20.72 -13.26 -16.51
N PHE A 160 20.85 -11.99 -16.90
CA PHE A 160 22.02 -11.49 -17.58
C PHE A 160 23.28 -11.55 -16.69
N LEU A 161 23.18 -11.16 -15.43
CA LEU A 161 24.27 -11.31 -14.47
C LEU A 161 24.71 -12.76 -14.30
N LYS A 162 23.76 -13.70 -14.23
CA LYS A 162 24.07 -15.15 -14.19
C LYS A 162 24.82 -15.59 -15.44
N ALA A 163 24.45 -15.10 -16.62
CA ALA A 163 25.13 -15.43 -17.87
C ALA A 163 26.57 -14.90 -17.89
N ILE A 164 26.81 -13.67 -17.42
CA ILE A 164 28.16 -13.09 -17.30
C ILE A 164 29.02 -13.93 -16.34
N LEU A 165 28.50 -14.23 -15.15
CA LEU A 165 29.21 -15.02 -14.15
C LEU A 165 29.46 -16.44 -14.63
N GLY A 166 28.50 -17.05 -15.36
CA GLY A 166 28.67 -18.36 -15.98
C GLY A 166 29.81 -18.41 -16.97
N LYS A 167 29.95 -17.39 -17.83
CA LYS A 167 31.10 -17.26 -18.75
C LYS A 167 32.42 -17.09 -17.98
N LYS A 168 32.42 -16.20 -16.98
CA LYS A 168 33.63 -15.89 -16.18
C LYS A 168 34.14 -17.10 -15.36
N TYR A 169 33.24 -17.93 -14.85
CA TYR A 169 33.56 -19.05 -13.98
C TYR A 169 33.33 -20.41 -14.64
N SER A 170 33.40 -20.48 -15.97
CA SER A 170 33.18 -21.71 -16.76
C SER A 170 34.12 -22.88 -16.46
N SER A 171 35.27 -22.62 -15.78
CA SER A 171 36.23 -23.63 -15.42
C SER A 171 35.76 -24.63 -14.34
N GLY A 172 34.60 -24.43 -13.72
CA GLY A 172 33.99 -25.30 -12.72
C GLY A 172 34.67 -25.30 -11.33
N LYS A 173 35.74 -24.50 -11.14
CA LYS A 173 36.44 -24.40 -9.83
C LYS A 173 35.73 -23.46 -8.85
N THR A 174 34.82 -22.62 -9.37
CA THR A 174 34.04 -21.68 -8.57
C THR A 174 32.56 -21.93 -8.84
N ILE A 175 31.81 -22.16 -7.79
CA ILE A 175 30.34 -22.21 -7.83
C ILE A 175 29.83 -20.82 -7.49
N PHE A 176 28.83 -20.35 -8.20
CA PHE A 176 28.18 -19.09 -7.91
C PHE A 176 26.66 -19.23 -7.78
N SER A 177 26.03 -18.35 -7.01
CA SER A 177 24.60 -18.16 -6.98
C SER A 177 24.25 -16.68 -7.00
N VAL A 178 23.11 -16.33 -7.60
CA VAL A 178 22.58 -14.98 -7.68
C VAL A 178 21.16 -15.01 -7.14
N GLN A 179 20.89 -14.19 -6.15
CA GLN A 179 19.58 -14.01 -5.54
C GLN A 179 19.19 -12.55 -5.64
N ILE A 180 17.92 -12.26 -5.91
CA ILE A 180 17.38 -10.91 -5.90
C ILE A 180 17.04 -10.57 -4.45
N GLU A 181 17.65 -9.50 -3.93
CA GLU A 181 17.34 -8.95 -2.62
C GLU A 181 16.96 -7.47 -2.75
N LYS A 182 15.67 -7.15 -2.63
CA LYS A 182 15.12 -5.79 -2.82
C LYS A 182 15.49 -5.22 -4.22
N GLU A 183 16.33 -4.19 -4.23
CA GLU A 183 16.78 -3.50 -5.45
C GLU A 183 18.20 -3.90 -5.90
N SER A 184 18.74 -4.98 -5.35
CA SER A 184 20.11 -5.45 -5.64
C SER A 184 20.15 -6.96 -5.82
N PHE A 185 21.31 -7.43 -6.32
CA PHE A 185 21.62 -8.85 -6.45
C PHE A 185 22.64 -9.25 -5.40
N LYS A 186 22.28 -10.22 -4.57
CA LYS A 186 23.23 -10.90 -3.71
C LYS A 186 23.92 -11.99 -4.50
N VAL A 187 25.23 -11.85 -4.70
CA VAL A 187 26.06 -12.81 -5.40
C VAL A 187 26.93 -13.55 -4.39
N MET A 188 26.83 -14.86 -4.38
CA MET A 188 27.67 -15.72 -3.57
C MET A 188 28.63 -16.48 -4.49
N LEU A 189 29.93 -16.42 -4.21
CA LEU A 189 30.98 -17.19 -4.88
C LEU A 189 31.60 -18.15 -3.88
N LYS A 190 31.65 -19.43 -4.24
CA LYS A 190 32.23 -20.50 -3.43
C LYS A 190 33.30 -21.23 -4.21
N THR A 191 34.51 -21.27 -3.65
CA THR A 191 35.62 -22.11 -4.10
C THR A 191 35.92 -23.15 -3.01
N GLN A 192 36.87 -24.06 -3.26
CA GLN A 192 37.26 -25.07 -2.26
C GLN A 192 37.69 -24.48 -0.90
N ASN A 193 38.29 -23.27 -0.91
CA ASN A 193 38.88 -22.66 0.29
C ASN A 193 38.32 -21.31 0.66
N LEU A 194 37.34 -20.77 -0.10
CA LEU A 194 36.86 -19.43 0.11
C LEU A 194 35.38 -19.31 -0.30
N GLU A 195 34.60 -18.66 0.56
CA GLU A 195 33.27 -18.23 0.27
C GLU A 195 33.21 -16.69 0.36
N LYS A 196 32.72 -16.03 -0.67
CA LYS A 196 32.52 -14.56 -0.73
C LYS A 196 31.09 -14.25 -1.05
N CYS A 197 30.57 -13.23 -0.37
CA CYS A 197 29.26 -12.65 -0.63
C CYS A 197 29.44 -11.16 -0.94
N PHE A 198 28.78 -10.65 -1.96
CA PHE A 198 28.76 -9.23 -2.31
C PHE A 198 27.42 -8.89 -2.95
N PHE A 199 27.10 -7.60 -2.92
CA PHE A 199 25.88 -7.06 -3.52
C PHE A 199 26.25 -6.27 -4.75
N ILE A 200 25.46 -6.40 -5.80
CA ILE A 200 25.61 -5.69 -7.07
C ILE A 200 24.28 -5.00 -7.36
N SER A 201 24.30 -3.69 -7.60
CA SER A 201 23.13 -2.99 -8.10
C SER A 201 22.96 -3.23 -9.62
N PRO A 202 21.76 -3.10 -10.19
CA PRO A 202 21.55 -3.23 -11.64
C PRO A 202 22.46 -2.32 -12.45
N GLU A 203 22.72 -1.09 -11.98
CA GLU A 203 23.57 -0.11 -12.66
C GLU A 203 25.04 -0.50 -12.74
N GLU A 204 25.50 -1.41 -11.88
CA GLU A 204 26.86 -1.93 -11.86
C GLU A 204 27.07 -3.12 -12.82
N ILE A 205 25.97 -3.59 -13.47
CA ILE A 205 26.05 -4.70 -14.42
C ILE A 205 26.44 -4.14 -15.80
N PRO A 206 27.59 -4.51 -16.36
CA PRO A 206 28.01 -4.05 -17.66
C PRO A 206 27.00 -4.43 -18.77
N ASP A 207 26.78 -3.53 -19.70
CA ASP A 207 25.94 -3.72 -20.90
C ASP A 207 24.45 -4.09 -20.61
N LEU A 208 23.97 -3.88 -19.37
CA LEU A 208 22.59 -4.19 -19.00
C LEU A 208 21.59 -3.31 -19.76
N GLU A 209 21.89 -2.03 -19.98
CA GLU A 209 21.01 -1.09 -20.69
C GLU A 209 20.67 -1.59 -22.11
N PHE A 210 21.63 -2.16 -22.83
CA PHE A 210 21.39 -2.74 -24.15
C PHE A 210 20.43 -3.92 -24.10
N LYS A 211 20.56 -4.77 -23.07
CA LYS A 211 19.67 -5.93 -22.88
C LYS A 211 18.25 -5.57 -22.51
N LEU A 212 18.06 -4.48 -21.76
CA LEU A 212 16.73 -4.00 -21.36
C LEU A 212 15.97 -3.31 -22.49
N GLN A 213 16.66 -2.94 -23.61
CA GLN A 213 16.04 -2.36 -24.80
C GLN A 213 15.58 -3.41 -25.80
N ASP A 214 16.17 -4.62 -25.78
CA ASP A 214 15.89 -5.70 -26.73
C ASP A 214 14.66 -6.57 -26.32
N ASP A 215 14.10 -6.40 -25.12
CA ASP A 215 12.93 -7.10 -24.57
C ASP A 215 11.73 -6.17 -24.32
#